data_6fde9239d76e793efb6347b140e1acfc
#
_entry.id   6fde9239d76e793efb6347b140e1acfc
#
_cell.length_a   1.000
_cell.length_b   1.000
_cell.length_c   1.000
_cell.angle_alpha   90.00
_cell.angle_beta   90.00
_cell.angle_gamma   90.00
#
_symmetry.space_group_name_H-M   'P 1'
#
loop_
_entity.id
_entity.type
_entity.pdbx_description
1 polymer ?
#
loop_
_entity_poly.entity_id
_entity_poly.type
_entity_poly.pdbx_seq_one_letter_code
_entity_poly.pdbx_strand_id
1 'polypeptide(L)'
;MAKIIGIDLGTSNSAAAVLSGGRPEIIPSKEGVTLYGKAFPSVVAFTKDGQILVGEPARRQAISNPERTITGIKRKMGTSYTVEIDGKEYTPQEISAMILRKIKEDASDHLGEEVKEAIITVPAYFNDNQRQATKDAGRIAGLEVKRLINEPTAAAVAFGLDKEGEKLTIAVLDLGGGTFDVTIMEMEEQVFEVISTAGDTQLGGRDMDDKLVDYIIEEFKKQEGFDLRQDKMALQRVTEAAEKAKIELSTSLQTEINLPYVSATDAGPKHLQMKLNRAKLEQLIEPVLKRLEGPIKKALKDAGMGKGEVDKIILVGGPTRMPVVQEKFQTF
;
A
#
# COMPACT_ATOMS: atom_id res chain seq x y z
N MET A 1 -23.25 20.64 9.66
CA MET A 1 -22.83 19.39 10.32
C MET A 1 -21.35 19.21 10.06
N ALA A 2 -20.57 18.86 11.07
CA ALA A 2 -19.14 18.56 10.86
C ALA A 2 -19.01 17.44 9.81
N LYS A 3 -18.09 17.60 8.88
CA LYS A 3 -17.86 16.57 7.86
C LYS A 3 -17.05 15.43 8.45
N ILE A 4 -17.54 14.20 8.24
CA ILE A 4 -16.83 12.98 8.58
C ILE A 4 -16.05 12.54 7.35
N ILE A 5 -14.75 12.23 7.51
CA ILE A 5 -13.94 11.66 6.45
C ILE A 5 -13.74 10.16 6.64
N GLY A 6 -13.70 9.42 5.54
CA GLY A 6 -13.23 8.03 5.51
C GLY A 6 -11.73 8.01 5.26
N ILE A 7 -10.99 7.24 6.05
CA ILE A 7 -9.54 7.09 5.91
C ILE A 7 -9.19 5.63 5.69
N ASP A 8 -8.52 5.34 4.60
CA ASP A 8 -7.77 4.11 4.40
C ASP A 8 -6.33 4.34 4.90
N LEU A 9 -6.02 3.81 6.08
CA LEU A 9 -4.69 3.88 6.66
C LEU A 9 -3.88 2.65 6.22
N GLY A 10 -3.37 2.70 4.99
CA GLY A 10 -2.65 1.57 4.39
C GLY A 10 -1.21 1.40 4.90
N THR A 11 -0.65 0.21 4.74
CA THR A 11 0.75 -0.11 5.13
C THR A 11 1.76 0.67 4.30
N SER A 12 1.53 0.81 3.01
CA SER A 12 2.43 1.49 2.07
C SER A 12 1.92 2.85 1.66
N ASN A 13 0.63 2.98 1.41
CA ASN A 13 -0.03 4.22 1.00
C ASN A 13 -1.33 4.38 1.76
N SER A 14 -1.70 5.62 2.02
CA SER A 14 -2.96 6.00 2.66
C SER A 14 -3.78 6.90 1.75
N ALA A 15 -5.08 6.90 1.96
CA ALA A 15 -6.00 7.76 1.23
C ALA A 15 -7.13 8.24 2.15
N ALA A 16 -7.74 9.37 1.81
CA ALA A 16 -8.93 9.87 2.49
C ALA A 16 -10.01 10.25 1.48
N ALA A 17 -11.25 10.14 1.90
CA ALA A 17 -12.40 10.53 1.11
C ALA A 17 -13.47 11.21 1.98
N VAL A 18 -14.28 12.02 1.34
CA VAL A 18 -15.45 12.67 1.94
C VAL A 18 -16.67 12.39 1.08
N LEU A 19 -17.84 12.37 1.70
CA LEU A 19 -19.10 12.32 0.97
C LEU A 19 -19.53 13.76 0.62
N SER A 20 -19.48 14.10 -0.67
CA SER A 20 -19.87 15.41 -1.21
C SER A 20 -21.06 15.25 -2.14
N GLY A 21 -22.19 15.89 -1.82
CA GLY A 21 -23.41 15.77 -2.63
C GLY A 21 -23.92 14.34 -2.84
N GLY A 22 -23.70 13.45 -1.86
CA GLY A 22 -24.09 12.02 -1.95
C GLY A 22 -23.11 11.15 -2.75
N ARG A 23 -21.98 11.70 -3.18
CA ARG A 23 -20.95 10.96 -3.93
C ARG A 23 -19.62 10.97 -3.15
N PRO A 24 -18.88 9.84 -3.10
CA PRO A 24 -17.56 9.81 -2.50
C PRO A 24 -16.57 10.60 -3.37
N GLU A 25 -15.80 11.47 -2.74
CA GLU A 25 -14.73 12.26 -3.35
C GLU A 25 -13.43 11.98 -2.61
N ILE A 26 -12.40 11.56 -3.36
CA ILE A 26 -11.06 11.36 -2.78
C ILE A 26 -10.41 12.72 -2.56
N ILE A 27 -9.97 12.94 -1.34
CA ILE A 27 -9.24 14.14 -0.92
C ILE A 27 -7.79 14.03 -1.41
N PRO A 28 -7.29 14.97 -2.22
CA PRO A 28 -5.89 14.96 -2.67
C PRO A 28 -4.95 15.37 -1.53
N SER A 29 -3.72 14.88 -1.55
CA SER A 29 -2.65 15.46 -0.73
C SER A 29 -2.27 16.84 -1.25
N LYS A 30 -1.82 17.74 -0.36
CA LYS A 30 -1.26 19.05 -0.72
C LYS A 30 -0.06 18.96 -1.65
N GLU A 31 0.72 17.90 -1.57
CA GLU A 31 1.87 17.64 -2.45
C GLU A 31 1.44 17.25 -3.87
N GLY A 32 0.14 17.14 -4.13
CA GLY A 32 -0.42 16.80 -5.44
C GLY A 32 -0.56 15.31 -5.70
N VAL A 33 -0.65 14.96 -6.98
CA VAL A 33 -0.83 13.58 -7.43
C VAL A 33 0.52 12.85 -7.35
N THR A 34 0.55 11.71 -6.68
CA THR A 34 1.71 10.83 -6.58
C THR A 34 1.70 9.75 -7.68
N LEU A 35 2.70 8.88 -7.69
CA LEU A 35 2.71 7.68 -8.52
C LEU A 35 1.46 6.78 -8.30
N TYR A 36 0.85 6.89 -7.12
CA TYR A 36 -0.36 6.16 -6.71
C TYR A 36 -1.65 7.00 -6.85
N GLY A 37 -1.64 8.01 -7.72
CA GLY A 37 -2.76 8.92 -7.90
C GLY A 37 -2.94 9.85 -6.70
N LYS A 38 -4.15 9.92 -6.14
CA LYS A 38 -4.45 10.77 -4.99
C LYS A 38 -4.05 10.16 -3.63
N ALA A 39 -3.64 8.89 -3.59
CA ALA A 39 -3.07 8.30 -2.38
C ALA A 39 -1.64 8.80 -2.16
N PHE A 40 -1.21 8.88 -0.91
CA PHE A 40 0.14 9.30 -0.57
C PHE A 40 0.86 8.25 0.27
N PRO A 41 2.21 8.22 0.23
CA PRO A 41 2.98 7.23 0.97
C PRO A 41 2.76 7.30 2.48
N SER A 42 2.53 6.16 3.12
CA SER A 42 2.47 6.03 4.59
C SER A 42 3.89 6.02 5.17
N VAL A 43 4.60 7.12 4.97
CA VAL A 43 6.02 7.29 5.34
C VAL A 43 6.16 8.52 6.22
N VAL A 44 6.96 8.38 7.28
CA VAL A 44 7.33 9.48 8.18
C VAL A 44 8.84 9.57 8.23
N ALA A 45 9.40 10.76 8.10
CA ALA A 45 10.83 11.01 8.24
C ALA A 45 11.11 12.15 9.20
N PHE A 46 12.20 12.02 9.96
CA PHE A 46 12.70 13.05 10.86
C PHE A 46 13.98 13.65 10.27
N THR A 47 13.96 14.95 10.02
CA THR A 47 15.14 15.66 9.52
C THR A 47 16.16 15.91 10.64
N LYS A 48 17.39 16.24 10.28
CA LYS A 48 18.46 16.52 11.27
C LYS A 48 18.19 17.79 12.08
N ASP A 49 17.40 18.71 11.55
CA ASP A 49 16.96 19.96 12.21
C ASP A 49 15.64 19.79 12.98
N GLY A 50 15.17 18.55 13.16
CA GLY A 50 14.02 18.20 14.00
C GLY A 50 12.65 18.38 13.33
N GLN A 51 12.57 18.64 12.02
CA GLN A 51 11.30 18.68 11.32
C GLN A 51 10.77 17.26 11.09
N ILE A 52 9.45 17.12 11.07
CA ILE A 52 8.76 15.86 10.73
C ILE A 52 8.17 16.01 9.35
N LEU A 53 8.58 15.15 8.44
CA LEU A 53 8.04 15.03 7.10
C LEU A 53 7.12 13.82 7.01
N VAL A 54 6.01 13.95 6.28
CA VAL A 54 5.04 12.86 6.09
C VAL A 54 4.68 12.77 4.62
N GLY A 55 4.47 11.55 4.13
CA GLY A 55 4.07 11.31 2.76
C GLY A 55 5.23 11.38 1.76
N GLU A 56 5.01 12.02 0.63
CA GLU A 56 5.97 12.09 -0.46
C GLU A 56 7.29 12.78 -0.09
N PRO A 57 7.30 13.90 0.67
CA PRO A 57 8.55 14.49 1.16
C PRO A 57 9.37 13.52 2.03
N ALA A 58 8.72 12.75 2.89
CA ALA A 58 9.38 11.73 3.70
C ALA A 58 9.97 10.61 2.85
N ARG A 59 9.23 10.12 1.85
CA ARG A 59 9.68 9.08 0.92
C ARG A 59 10.94 9.52 0.16
N ARG A 60 10.97 10.75 -0.33
CA ARG A 60 12.14 11.30 -1.05
C ARG A 60 13.39 11.38 -0.19
N GLN A 61 13.26 11.53 1.11
CA GLN A 61 14.38 11.53 2.04
C GLN A 61 14.93 10.14 2.37
N ALA A 62 14.17 9.08 2.12
CA ALA A 62 14.54 7.71 2.53
C ALA A 62 15.94 7.29 2.03
N ILE A 63 16.39 7.84 0.90
CA ILE A 63 17.71 7.55 0.30
C ILE A 63 18.85 8.15 1.11
N SER A 64 18.71 9.43 1.43
CA SER A 64 19.76 10.20 2.11
C SER A 64 19.68 10.10 3.63
N ASN A 65 18.55 9.61 4.17
CA ASN A 65 18.24 9.58 5.60
C ASN A 65 17.44 8.32 5.98
N PRO A 66 17.92 7.09 5.64
CA PRO A 66 17.15 5.85 5.82
C PRO A 66 16.89 5.52 7.30
N GLU A 67 17.85 5.81 8.20
CA GLU A 67 17.75 5.51 9.63
C GLU A 67 16.69 6.35 10.35
N ARG A 68 16.30 7.49 9.77
CA ARG A 68 15.32 8.42 10.31
C ARG A 68 14.04 8.45 9.49
N THR A 69 13.85 7.48 8.59
CA THR A 69 12.68 7.34 7.73
C THR A 69 11.96 6.03 8.04
N ILE A 70 10.71 6.16 8.48
CA ILE A 70 9.90 5.05 8.97
C ILE A 70 8.85 4.69 7.92
N THR A 71 8.85 3.43 7.50
CA THR A 71 7.91 2.85 6.54
C THR A 71 7.22 1.63 7.14
N GLY A 72 5.99 1.34 6.69
CA GLY A 72 5.29 0.10 7.04
C GLY A 72 4.93 -0.04 8.51
N ILE A 73 4.84 1.07 9.26
CA ILE A 73 4.58 1.07 10.71
C ILE A 73 3.29 0.37 11.10
N LYS A 74 2.29 0.33 10.22
CA LYS A 74 1.01 -0.37 10.44
C LYS A 74 1.20 -1.83 10.85
N ARG A 75 2.26 -2.50 10.35
CA ARG A 75 2.59 -3.89 10.72
C ARG A 75 3.00 -4.06 12.18
N LYS A 76 3.31 -2.97 12.87
CA LYS A 76 3.73 -2.96 14.28
C LYS A 76 2.63 -2.48 15.23
N MET A 77 1.46 -2.12 14.71
CA MET A 77 0.33 -1.66 15.53
C MET A 77 -0.07 -2.70 16.57
N GLY A 78 -0.33 -2.24 17.78
CA GLY A 78 -0.73 -3.08 18.91
C GLY A 78 0.39 -3.94 19.51
N THR A 79 1.65 -3.68 19.16
CA THR A 79 2.84 -4.33 19.74
C THR A 79 3.63 -3.37 20.63
N SER A 80 4.61 -3.88 21.37
CA SER A 80 5.55 -3.10 22.16
C SER A 80 6.74 -2.54 21.37
N TYR A 81 6.67 -2.59 20.02
CA TYR A 81 7.72 -2.04 19.17
C TYR A 81 7.84 -0.52 19.36
N THR A 82 9.05 -0.01 19.40
CA THR A 82 9.35 1.43 19.42
C THR A 82 10.39 1.76 18.35
N VAL A 83 10.37 3.00 17.90
CA VAL A 83 11.40 3.59 17.02
C VAL A 83 12.10 4.68 17.82
N GLU A 84 13.42 4.57 17.97
CA GLU A 84 14.22 5.61 18.62
C GLU A 84 14.76 6.61 17.59
N ILE A 85 14.46 7.89 17.79
CA ILE A 85 14.97 9.00 16.99
C ILE A 85 15.46 10.09 17.95
N ASP A 86 16.74 10.43 17.86
CA ASP A 86 17.38 11.47 18.69
C ASP A 86 17.18 11.26 20.21
N GLY A 87 17.24 10.00 20.66
CA GLY A 87 17.05 9.65 22.08
C GLY A 87 15.59 9.68 22.55
N LYS A 88 14.64 9.87 21.63
CA LYS A 88 13.21 9.80 21.91
C LYS A 88 12.61 8.55 21.25
N GLU A 89 11.90 7.76 22.04
CA GLU A 89 11.15 6.62 21.54
C GLU A 89 9.76 7.04 21.05
N TYR A 90 9.36 6.46 19.92
CA TYR A 90 8.04 6.64 19.32
C TYR A 90 7.35 5.27 19.16
N THR A 91 6.14 5.19 19.62
CA THR A 91 5.27 4.01 19.44
C THR A 91 4.70 3.96 18.01
N PRO A 92 4.23 2.79 17.53
CA PRO A 92 3.54 2.69 16.25
C PRO A 92 2.31 3.60 16.16
N GLN A 93 1.60 3.82 17.28
CA GLN A 93 0.46 4.71 17.37
C GLN A 93 0.86 6.17 17.12
N GLU A 94 1.97 6.63 17.71
CA GLU A 94 2.47 8.01 17.52
C GLU A 94 2.93 8.25 16.08
N ILE A 95 3.64 7.28 15.47
CA ILE A 95 4.05 7.40 14.05
C ILE A 95 2.82 7.38 13.14
N SER A 96 1.85 6.49 13.39
CA SER A 96 0.61 6.46 12.63
C SER A 96 -0.22 7.72 12.81
N ALA A 97 -0.18 8.33 14.00
CA ALA A 97 -0.84 9.59 14.28
C ALA A 97 -0.26 10.76 13.47
N MET A 98 1.03 10.75 13.15
CA MET A 98 1.64 11.75 12.27
C MET A 98 1.05 11.67 10.86
N ILE A 99 0.85 10.44 10.34
CA ILE A 99 0.19 10.20 9.05
C ILE A 99 -1.27 10.69 9.10
N LEU A 100 -2.01 10.31 10.14
CA LEU A 100 -3.41 10.72 10.30
C LEU A 100 -3.57 12.24 10.48
N ARG A 101 -2.62 12.89 11.16
CA ARG A 101 -2.60 14.36 11.32
C ARG A 101 -2.42 15.05 9.96
N LYS A 102 -1.49 14.55 9.13
CA LYS A 102 -1.30 15.05 7.78
C LYS A 102 -2.58 14.92 6.95
N ILE A 103 -3.26 13.76 7.04
CA ILE A 103 -4.56 13.55 6.38
C ILE A 103 -5.60 14.54 6.88
N LYS A 104 -5.69 14.75 8.19
CA LYS A 104 -6.61 15.72 8.80
C LYS A 104 -6.37 17.14 8.28
N GLU A 105 -5.10 17.56 8.23
CA GLU A 105 -4.71 18.87 7.73
C GLU A 105 -5.04 19.06 6.26
N ASP A 106 -4.67 18.10 5.41
CA ASP A 106 -4.97 18.13 3.98
C ASP A 106 -6.48 18.15 3.72
N ALA A 107 -7.24 17.35 4.48
CA ALA A 107 -8.69 17.32 4.39
C ALA A 107 -9.32 18.62 4.84
N SER A 108 -8.84 19.21 5.95
CA SER A 108 -9.36 20.48 6.46
C SER A 108 -9.14 21.62 5.48
N ASP A 109 -7.97 21.66 4.84
CA ASP A 109 -7.67 22.67 3.84
C ASP A 109 -8.48 22.47 2.56
N HIS A 110 -8.63 21.22 2.11
CA HIS A 110 -9.43 20.88 0.93
C HIS A 110 -10.91 21.26 1.12
N LEU A 111 -11.44 21.07 2.32
CA LEU A 111 -12.84 21.31 2.65
C LEU A 111 -13.11 22.76 3.11
N GLY A 112 -12.08 23.53 3.43
CA GLY A 112 -12.21 24.89 3.97
C GLY A 112 -12.80 24.95 5.38
N GLU A 113 -12.83 23.83 6.10
CA GLU A 113 -13.32 23.72 7.49
C GLU A 113 -12.52 22.66 8.27
N GLU A 114 -12.46 22.81 9.60
CA GLU A 114 -11.72 21.86 10.43
C GLU A 114 -12.39 20.49 10.43
N VAL A 115 -11.64 19.46 10.03
CA VAL A 115 -12.07 18.05 10.13
C VAL A 115 -11.75 17.54 11.54
N LYS A 116 -12.79 17.03 12.22
CA LYS A 116 -12.69 16.51 13.60
C LYS A 116 -13.03 15.03 13.69
N GLU A 117 -13.78 14.48 12.76
CA GLU A 117 -14.36 13.14 12.84
C GLU A 117 -13.89 12.28 11.66
N ALA A 118 -13.59 11.02 11.95
CA ALA A 118 -13.15 10.07 10.92
C ALA A 118 -13.73 8.66 11.14
N ILE A 119 -13.88 7.95 10.03
CA ILE A 119 -14.01 6.49 9.98
C ILE A 119 -12.69 5.96 9.40
N ILE A 120 -12.07 4.99 10.06
CA ILE A 120 -10.75 4.45 9.65
C ILE A 120 -10.91 2.98 9.30
N THR A 121 -10.30 2.53 8.20
CA THR A 121 -10.29 1.11 7.84
C THR A 121 -9.17 0.36 8.56
N VAL A 122 -9.42 -0.91 8.85
CA VAL A 122 -8.46 -1.85 9.44
C VAL A 122 -8.58 -3.21 8.76
N PRO A 123 -7.50 -4.00 8.67
CA PRO A 123 -7.58 -5.39 8.23
C PRO A 123 -8.60 -6.20 9.05
N ALA A 124 -9.30 -7.14 8.41
CA ALA A 124 -10.31 -7.95 9.10
C ALA A 124 -9.72 -8.79 10.23
N TYR A 125 -8.46 -9.24 10.10
CA TYR A 125 -7.74 -10.04 11.09
C TYR A 125 -7.13 -9.24 12.24
N PHE A 126 -7.22 -7.92 12.27
CA PHE A 126 -6.73 -7.13 13.40
C PHE A 126 -7.43 -7.54 14.68
N ASN A 127 -6.62 -7.89 15.68
CA ASN A 127 -7.09 -8.16 17.03
C ASN A 127 -7.46 -6.86 17.79
N ASP A 128 -8.03 -7.00 18.98
CA ASP A 128 -8.50 -5.87 19.78
C ASP A 128 -7.38 -4.86 20.10
N ASN A 129 -6.17 -5.34 20.41
CA ASN A 129 -5.04 -4.45 20.68
C ASN A 129 -4.66 -3.60 19.46
N GLN A 130 -4.66 -4.19 18.27
CA GLN A 130 -4.36 -3.49 17.02
C GLN A 130 -5.47 -2.48 16.65
N ARG A 131 -6.73 -2.86 16.88
CA ARG A 131 -7.89 -1.98 16.69
C ARG A 131 -7.85 -0.81 17.68
N GLN A 132 -7.57 -1.08 18.95
CA GLN A 132 -7.44 -0.03 19.97
C GLN A 132 -6.27 0.91 19.63
N ALA A 133 -5.11 0.37 19.24
CA ALA A 133 -3.96 1.17 18.82
C ALA A 133 -4.28 2.08 17.63
N THR A 134 -5.11 1.62 16.68
CA THR A 134 -5.57 2.45 15.56
C THR A 134 -6.50 3.60 16.03
N LYS A 135 -7.40 3.35 16.97
CA LYS A 135 -8.22 4.39 17.60
C LYS A 135 -7.37 5.40 18.36
N ASP A 136 -6.36 4.92 19.09
CA ASP A 136 -5.45 5.78 19.85
C ASP A 136 -4.62 6.67 18.91
N ALA A 137 -4.15 6.15 17.78
CA ALA A 137 -3.47 6.93 16.74
C ALA A 137 -4.37 8.06 16.21
N GLY A 138 -5.65 7.76 15.95
CA GLY A 138 -6.64 8.78 15.55
C GLY A 138 -6.80 9.86 16.62
N ARG A 139 -6.94 9.48 17.88
CA ARG A 139 -7.06 10.42 19.01
C ARG A 139 -5.80 11.29 19.16
N ILE A 140 -4.61 10.72 19.06
CA ILE A 140 -3.33 11.46 19.10
C ILE A 140 -3.23 12.46 17.93
N ALA A 141 -3.79 12.10 16.77
CA ALA A 141 -3.87 12.99 15.61
C ALA A 141 -4.92 14.12 15.77
N GLY A 142 -5.73 14.09 16.84
CA GLY A 142 -6.81 15.04 17.07
C GLY A 142 -8.06 14.74 16.23
N LEU A 143 -8.31 13.46 15.95
CA LEU A 143 -9.51 12.95 15.29
C LEU A 143 -10.38 12.15 16.29
N GLU A 144 -11.67 12.41 16.29
CA GLU A 144 -12.66 11.53 16.89
C GLU A 144 -12.94 10.37 15.93
N VAL A 145 -12.44 9.17 16.25
CA VAL A 145 -12.68 7.97 15.44
C VAL A 145 -14.07 7.41 15.76
N LYS A 146 -15.03 7.73 14.92
CA LYS A 146 -16.43 7.32 15.11
C LYS A 146 -16.60 5.82 14.95
N ARG A 147 -15.87 5.22 14.02
CA ARG A 147 -15.95 3.79 13.71
C ARG A 147 -14.66 3.27 13.08
N LEU A 148 -14.34 2.02 13.35
CA LEU A 148 -13.43 1.22 12.55
C LEU A 148 -14.26 0.31 11.64
N ILE A 149 -13.87 0.19 10.37
CA ILE A 149 -14.50 -0.69 9.39
C ILE A 149 -13.43 -1.66 8.87
N ASN A 150 -13.79 -2.91 8.67
CA ASN A 150 -12.88 -3.86 8.03
C ASN A 150 -12.63 -3.46 6.56
N GLU A 151 -11.38 -3.47 6.12
CA GLU A 151 -10.98 -3.15 4.75
C GLU A 151 -11.78 -3.94 3.70
N PRO A 152 -11.94 -5.27 3.82
CA PRO A 152 -12.74 -6.04 2.86
C PRO A 152 -14.22 -5.65 2.86
N THR A 153 -14.78 -5.28 4.02
CA THR A 153 -16.17 -4.78 4.10
C THR A 153 -16.31 -3.43 3.38
N ALA A 154 -15.35 -2.52 3.59
CA ALA A 154 -15.35 -1.23 2.90
C ALA A 154 -15.22 -1.43 1.37
N ALA A 155 -14.41 -2.38 0.92
CA ALA A 155 -14.30 -2.73 -0.49
C ALA A 155 -15.62 -3.27 -1.05
N ALA A 156 -16.28 -4.20 -0.36
CA ALA A 156 -17.57 -4.76 -0.78
C ALA A 156 -18.65 -3.67 -0.93
N VAL A 157 -18.74 -2.76 0.05
CA VAL A 157 -19.66 -1.61 -0.02
C VAL A 157 -19.31 -0.69 -1.19
N ALA A 158 -18.02 -0.41 -1.42
CA ALA A 158 -17.58 0.45 -2.53
C ALA A 158 -17.93 -0.13 -3.91
N PHE A 159 -17.97 -1.46 -4.05
CA PHE A 159 -18.44 -2.15 -5.25
C PHE A 159 -19.98 -2.20 -5.36
N GLY A 160 -20.70 -1.68 -4.37
CA GLY A 160 -22.16 -1.59 -4.38
C GLY A 160 -22.89 -2.89 -4.08
N LEU A 161 -22.19 -3.87 -3.51
CA LEU A 161 -22.77 -5.18 -3.17
C LEU A 161 -23.79 -5.08 -2.04
N ASP A 162 -23.71 -4.05 -1.21
CA ASP A 162 -24.71 -3.73 -0.17
C ASP A 162 -26.13 -3.49 -0.72
N LYS A 163 -26.26 -3.33 -2.03
CA LYS A 163 -27.55 -3.07 -2.74
C LYS A 163 -28.15 -4.33 -3.37
N GLU A 164 -27.41 -5.43 -3.37
CA GLU A 164 -27.90 -6.71 -3.87
C GLU A 164 -28.72 -7.40 -2.76
N GLY A 165 -29.96 -7.78 -3.07
CA GLY A 165 -30.87 -8.38 -2.08
C GLY A 165 -30.70 -9.90 -1.91
N GLU A 166 -29.67 -10.51 -2.51
CA GLU A 166 -29.41 -11.94 -2.46
C GLU A 166 -28.27 -12.27 -1.49
N LYS A 167 -28.31 -13.47 -0.92
CA LYS A 167 -27.18 -14.00 -0.17
C LYS A 167 -26.03 -14.29 -1.13
N LEU A 168 -24.85 -13.69 -0.87
CA LEU A 168 -23.65 -13.85 -1.68
C LEU A 168 -22.45 -14.27 -0.83
N THR A 169 -21.68 -15.20 -1.35
CA THR A 169 -20.33 -15.53 -0.87
C THR A 169 -19.30 -14.73 -1.66
N ILE A 170 -18.54 -13.90 -0.98
CA ILE A 170 -17.62 -12.95 -1.59
C ILE A 170 -16.20 -13.27 -1.14
N ALA A 171 -15.26 -13.37 -2.10
CA ALA A 171 -13.83 -13.38 -1.80
C ALA A 171 -13.24 -12.00 -2.09
N VAL A 172 -12.64 -11.38 -1.08
CA VAL A 172 -11.86 -10.14 -1.26
C VAL A 172 -10.38 -10.50 -1.26
N LEU A 173 -9.70 -10.19 -2.37
CA LEU A 173 -8.27 -10.44 -2.58
C LEU A 173 -7.56 -9.08 -2.59
N ASP A 174 -6.97 -8.71 -1.46
CA ASP A 174 -6.26 -7.44 -1.30
C ASP A 174 -4.75 -7.66 -1.42
N LEU A 175 -4.21 -7.33 -2.60
CA LEU A 175 -2.77 -7.37 -2.88
C LEU A 175 -2.20 -5.96 -2.80
N GLY A 176 -1.68 -5.62 -1.65
CA GLY A 176 -1.04 -4.33 -1.37
C GLY A 176 0.42 -4.26 -1.82
N GLY A 177 1.12 -3.19 -1.40
CA GLY A 177 2.55 -3.03 -1.69
C GLY A 177 3.44 -4.00 -0.92
N GLY A 178 2.97 -4.59 0.17
CA GLY A 178 3.81 -5.46 1.01
C GLY A 178 3.04 -6.54 1.77
N THR A 179 1.71 -6.62 1.62
CA THR A 179 0.86 -7.65 2.20
C THR A 179 -0.10 -8.18 1.16
N PHE A 180 -0.46 -9.43 1.30
CA PHE A 180 -1.55 -10.04 0.57
C PHE A 180 -2.55 -10.63 1.53
N ASP A 181 -3.77 -10.14 1.50
CA ASP A 181 -4.86 -10.51 2.40
C ASP A 181 -6.02 -11.09 1.60
N VAL A 182 -6.52 -12.22 2.07
CA VAL A 182 -7.66 -12.94 1.50
C VAL A 182 -8.73 -13.03 2.55
N THR A 183 -9.93 -12.53 2.25
CA THR A 183 -11.08 -12.60 3.12
C THR A 183 -12.24 -13.26 2.40
N ILE A 184 -12.78 -14.32 2.97
CA ILE A 184 -14.05 -14.91 2.56
C ILE A 184 -15.12 -14.37 3.49
N MET A 185 -16.17 -13.84 2.90
CA MET A 185 -17.31 -13.27 3.64
C MET A 185 -18.64 -13.67 3.01
N GLU A 186 -19.66 -13.76 3.81
CA GLU A 186 -21.04 -13.82 3.37
C GLU A 186 -21.68 -12.44 3.49
N MET A 187 -22.55 -12.12 2.58
CA MET A 187 -23.40 -10.94 2.61
C MET A 187 -24.85 -11.38 2.50
N GLU A 188 -25.69 -10.92 3.41
CA GLU A 188 -27.12 -11.11 3.39
C GLU A 188 -27.80 -9.86 3.98
N GLU A 189 -28.80 -9.31 3.29
CA GLU A 189 -29.58 -8.14 3.75
C GLU A 189 -28.70 -6.97 4.27
N GLN A 190 -27.60 -6.64 3.56
CA GLN A 190 -26.63 -5.58 3.94
C GLN A 190 -25.78 -5.89 5.20
N VAL A 191 -25.85 -7.10 5.72
CA VAL A 191 -24.95 -7.60 6.78
C VAL A 191 -23.79 -8.33 6.13
N PHE A 192 -22.57 -7.95 6.50
CA PHE A 192 -21.35 -8.60 6.05
C PHE A 192 -20.76 -9.42 7.20
N GLU A 193 -20.68 -10.72 7.02
CA GLU A 193 -20.08 -11.64 7.97
C GLU A 193 -18.75 -12.19 7.41
N VAL A 194 -17.67 -12.00 8.14
CA VAL A 194 -16.36 -12.55 7.77
C VAL A 194 -16.30 -14.01 8.23
N ILE A 195 -16.22 -14.92 7.26
CA ILE A 195 -16.16 -16.37 7.51
C ILE A 195 -14.73 -16.81 7.78
N SER A 196 -13.78 -16.37 6.96
CA SER A 196 -12.38 -16.69 7.13
C SER A 196 -11.46 -15.59 6.62
N THR A 197 -10.25 -15.54 7.17
CA THR A 197 -9.18 -14.69 6.70
C THR A 197 -7.87 -15.46 6.63
N ALA A 198 -7.09 -15.22 5.59
CA ALA A 198 -5.72 -15.69 5.48
C ALA A 198 -4.87 -14.64 4.78
N GLY A 199 -3.55 -14.69 4.95
CA GLY A 199 -2.69 -13.71 4.32
C GLY A 199 -1.22 -14.07 4.42
N ASP A 200 -0.41 -13.26 3.73
CA ASP A 200 1.05 -13.24 3.82
C ASP A 200 1.48 -11.78 4.04
N THR A 201 2.03 -11.50 5.21
CA THR A 201 2.45 -10.15 5.62
C THR A 201 3.76 -9.69 4.96
N GLN A 202 4.37 -10.55 4.14
CA GLN A 202 5.60 -10.29 3.40
C GLN A 202 5.45 -10.65 1.92
N LEU A 203 4.28 -10.39 1.36
CA LEU A 203 3.97 -10.64 -0.05
C LEU A 203 3.21 -9.46 -0.62
N GLY A 204 3.76 -8.82 -1.66
CA GLY A 204 3.11 -7.67 -2.28
C GLY A 204 3.85 -7.11 -3.48
N GLY A 205 3.45 -5.93 -3.91
CA GLY A 205 4.05 -5.23 -5.04
C GLY A 205 5.54 -4.96 -4.90
N ARG A 206 6.05 -4.78 -3.67
CA ARG A 206 7.49 -4.59 -3.42
C ARG A 206 8.31 -5.82 -3.76
N ASP A 207 7.82 -7.02 -3.44
CA ASP A 207 8.50 -8.27 -3.83
C ASP A 207 8.63 -8.39 -5.36
N MET A 208 7.66 -7.84 -6.10
CA MET A 208 7.72 -7.76 -7.56
C MET A 208 8.74 -6.71 -8.01
N ASP A 209 8.78 -5.54 -7.37
CA ASP A 209 9.76 -4.50 -7.64
C ASP A 209 11.18 -5.00 -7.40
N ASP A 210 11.44 -5.70 -6.30
CA ASP A 210 12.74 -6.26 -5.96
C ASP A 210 13.26 -7.21 -7.05
N LYS A 211 12.37 -8.05 -7.64
CA LYS A 211 12.76 -8.91 -8.79
C LYS A 211 13.17 -8.10 -10.01
N LEU A 212 12.48 -6.99 -10.24
CA LEU A 212 12.81 -6.12 -11.36
C LEU A 212 14.09 -5.31 -11.10
N VAL A 213 14.28 -4.81 -9.88
CA VAL A 213 15.51 -4.14 -9.43
C VAL A 213 16.72 -5.06 -9.62
N ASP A 214 16.62 -6.31 -9.12
CA ASP A 214 17.69 -7.30 -9.28
C ASP A 214 18.04 -7.51 -10.75
N TYR A 215 17.04 -7.67 -11.62
CA TYR A 215 17.25 -7.84 -13.04
C TYR A 215 17.95 -6.63 -13.68
N ILE A 216 17.48 -5.41 -13.38
CA ILE A 216 18.07 -4.17 -13.91
C ILE A 216 19.54 -4.04 -13.50
N ILE A 217 19.84 -4.29 -12.23
CA ILE A 217 21.22 -4.19 -11.71
C ILE A 217 22.13 -5.23 -12.33
N GLU A 218 21.66 -6.48 -12.47
CA GLU A 218 22.47 -7.54 -13.09
C GLU A 218 22.75 -7.27 -14.58
N GLU A 219 21.76 -6.76 -15.33
CA GLU A 219 21.98 -6.38 -16.72
C GLU A 219 22.95 -5.18 -16.85
N PHE A 220 22.81 -4.18 -16.00
CA PHE A 220 23.74 -3.06 -15.94
C PHE A 220 25.16 -3.50 -15.61
N LYS A 221 25.31 -4.38 -14.61
CA LYS A 221 26.60 -4.93 -14.21
C LYS A 221 27.30 -5.71 -15.33
N LYS A 222 26.53 -6.45 -16.14
CA LYS A 222 27.08 -7.14 -17.33
C LYS A 222 27.61 -6.17 -18.39
N GLN A 223 26.95 -5.03 -18.57
CA GLN A 223 27.30 -4.03 -19.58
C GLN A 223 28.43 -3.10 -19.13
N GLU A 224 28.39 -2.65 -17.89
CA GLU A 224 29.22 -1.55 -17.37
C GLU A 224 30.31 -2.03 -16.36
N GLY A 225 30.27 -3.31 -15.93
CA GLY A 225 31.22 -3.87 -14.97
C GLY A 225 31.08 -3.33 -13.55
N PHE A 226 30.03 -2.54 -13.25
CA PHE A 226 29.83 -1.90 -11.96
C PHE A 226 28.49 -2.34 -11.34
N ASP A 227 28.50 -2.65 -10.04
CA ASP A 227 27.30 -3.06 -9.30
C ASP A 227 26.66 -1.85 -8.61
N LEU A 228 25.47 -1.44 -9.10
CA LEU A 228 24.74 -0.28 -8.57
C LEU A 228 24.30 -0.42 -7.12
N ARG A 229 24.35 -1.65 -6.53
CA ARG A 229 24.07 -1.84 -5.09
C ARG A 229 25.12 -1.17 -4.20
N GLN A 230 26.33 -0.88 -4.73
CA GLN A 230 27.40 -0.19 -4.01
C GLN A 230 27.14 1.30 -3.83
N ASP A 231 26.24 1.89 -4.64
CA ASP A 231 25.82 3.28 -4.57
C ASP A 231 24.37 3.37 -4.11
N LYS A 232 24.16 3.80 -2.85
CA LYS A 232 22.82 3.89 -2.25
C LYS A 232 21.87 4.81 -3.03
N MET A 233 22.39 5.91 -3.59
CA MET A 233 21.57 6.84 -4.39
C MET A 233 21.19 6.20 -5.74
N ALA A 234 22.12 5.50 -6.37
CA ALA A 234 21.85 4.77 -7.60
C ALA A 234 20.82 3.67 -7.37
N LEU A 235 20.97 2.86 -6.31
CA LEU A 235 20.04 1.81 -5.95
C LEU A 235 18.62 2.33 -5.78
N GLN A 236 18.46 3.46 -5.10
CA GLN A 236 17.15 4.06 -4.91
C GLN A 236 16.54 4.55 -6.23
N ARG A 237 17.32 5.23 -7.07
CA ARG A 237 16.86 5.68 -8.40
C ARG A 237 16.41 4.49 -9.25
N VAL A 238 17.14 3.38 -9.20
CA VAL A 238 16.75 2.13 -9.87
C VAL A 238 15.46 1.57 -9.27
N THR A 239 15.31 1.58 -7.95
CA THR A 239 14.10 1.09 -7.26
C THR A 239 12.86 1.90 -7.68
N GLU A 240 12.96 3.22 -7.70
CA GLU A 240 11.86 4.09 -8.13
C GLU A 240 11.52 3.88 -9.62
N ALA A 241 12.54 3.72 -10.47
CA ALA A 241 12.34 3.47 -11.89
C ALA A 241 11.71 2.09 -12.16
N ALA A 242 12.10 1.08 -11.38
CA ALA A 242 11.52 -0.27 -11.46
C ALA A 242 10.05 -0.26 -11.07
N GLU A 243 9.68 0.38 -9.96
CA GLU A 243 8.30 0.53 -9.55
C GLU A 243 7.45 1.25 -10.60
N LYS A 244 7.96 2.37 -11.14
CA LYS A 244 7.31 3.10 -12.22
C LYS A 244 7.12 2.23 -13.45
N ALA A 245 8.15 1.50 -13.87
CA ALA A 245 8.08 0.60 -15.01
C ALA A 245 7.06 -0.53 -14.80
N LYS A 246 6.98 -1.13 -13.60
CA LYS A 246 5.96 -2.12 -13.25
C LYS A 246 4.55 -1.54 -13.42
N ILE A 247 4.30 -0.33 -12.95
CA ILE A 247 3.00 0.34 -13.07
C ILE A 247 2.65 0.62 -14.53
N GLU A 248 3.59 1.16 -15.31
CA GLU A 248 3.39 1.45 -16.73
C GLU A 248 3.10 0.17 -17.53
N LEU A 249 3.77 -0.93 -17.23
CA LEU A 249 3.56 -2.23 -17.88
C LEU A 249 2.23 -2.89 -17.53
N SER A 250 1.46 -2.37 -16.59
CA SER A 250 0.07 -2.79 -16.35
C SER A 250 -0.86 -2.37 -17.49
N THR A 251 -0.55 -1.29 -18.20
CA THR A 251 -1.34 -0.76 -19.32
C THR A 251 -0.61 -0.84 -20.66
N SER A 252 0.72 -0.78 -20.66
CA SER A 252 1.56 -0.81 -21.86
C SER A 252 2.25 -2.16 -22.02
N LEU A 253 2.59 -2.55 -23.26
CA LEU A 253 3.35 -3.77 -23.54
C LEU A 253 4.85 -3.59 -23.39
N GLN A 254 5.33 -2.35 -23.43
CA GLN A 254 6.74 -2.00 -23.34
C GLN A 254 6.91 -0.64 -22.67
N THR A 255 8.00 -0.47 -21.93
CA THR A 255 8.44 0.79 -21.34
C THR A 255 9.96 0.94 -21.46
N GLU A 256 10.46 2.14 -21.22
CA GLU A 256 11.90 2.45 -21.23
C GLU A 256 12.31 3.03 -19.86
N ILE A 257 13.33 2.44 -19.29
CA ILE A 257 14.00 2.96 -18.10
C ILE A 257 15.21 3.77 -18.57
N ASN A 258 15.24 5.06 -18.25
CA ASN A 258 16.31 5.97 -18.61
C ASN A 258 16.74 6.77 -17.37
N LEU A 259 17.91 6.46 -16.84
CA LEU A 259 18.51 7.11 -15.67
C LEU A 259 19.88 7.68 -16.06
N PRO A 260 19.92 8.90 -16.61
CA PRO A 260 21.19 9.56 -16.90
C PRO A 260 21.94 9.85 -15.60
N TYR A 261 23.26 9.71 -15.64
CA TYR A 261 24.13 9.92 -14.48
C TYR A 261 23.64 9.10 -13.25
N VAL A 262 23.37 7.80 -13.47
CA VAL A 262 22.85 6.93 -12.41
C VAL A 262 23.88 6.74 -11.32
N SER A 263 25.16 6.67 -11.65
CA SER A 263 26.31 6.61 -10.74
C SER A 263 27.55 7.18 -11.42
N ALA A 264 28.63 7.30 -10.67
CA ALA A 264 29.95 7.70 -11.19
C ALA A 264 31.01 6.74 -10.69
N THR A 265 32.00 6.41 -11.56
CA THR A 265 33.17 5.60 -11.26
C THR A 265 34.43 6.36 -11.64
N ASP A 266 35.60 5.82 -11.34
CA ASP A 266 36.89 6.40 -11.77
C ASP A 266 36.99 6.52 -13.30
N ALA A 267 36.24 5.71 -14.05
CA ALA A 267 36.15 5.78 -15.51
C ALA A 267 35.14 6.85 -16.01
N GLY A 268 34.51 7.59 -15.11
CA GLY A 268 33.54 8.65 -15.41
C GLY A 268 32.09 8.32 -15.08
N PRO A 269 31.15 9.19 -15.49
CA PRO A 269 29.74 9.01 -15.21
C PRO A 269 29.16 7.78 -15.94
N LYS A 270 28.22 7.12 -15.28
CA LYS A 270 27.48 5.97 -15.81
C LYS A 270 26.03 6.31 -16.05
N HIS A 271 25.47 5.78 -17.13
CA HIS A 271 24.10 5.99 -17.54
C HIS A 271 23.40 4.64 -17.68
N LEU A 272 22.17 4.52 -17.21
CA LEU A 272 21.36 3.34 -17.40
C LEU A 272 20.24 3.65 -18.40
N GLN A 273 20.21 2.92 -19.51
CA GLN A 273 19.12 2.95 -20.48
C GLN A 273 18.75 1.52 -20.84
N MET A 274 17.49 1.16 -20.65
CA MET A 274 17.00 -0.19 -20.85
C MET A 274 15.55 -0.18 -21.33
N LYS A 275 15.23 -1.01 -22.33
CA LYS A 275 13.86 -1.31 -22.72
C LYS A 275 13.38 -2.57 -21.97
N LEU A 276 12.19 -2.49 -21.43
CA LEU A 276 11.54 -3.58 -20.71
C LEU A 276 10.18 -3.84 -21.33
N ASN A 277 9.82 -5.11 -21.54
CA ASN A 277 8.50 -5.51 -21.99
C ASN A 277 7.75 -6.24 -20.88
N ARG A 278 6.40 -6.26 -21.00
CA ARG A 278 5.51 -6.91 -20.04
C ARG A 278 5.82 -8.39 -19.84
N ALA A 279 6.07 -9.14 -20.92
CA ALA A 279 6.38 -10.56 -20.83
C ALA A 279 7.63 -10.85 -19.98
N LYS A 280 8.66 -9.99 -20.08
CA LYS A 280 9.86 -10.10 -19.24
C LYS A 280 9.55 -9.83 -17.77
N LEU A 281 8.76 -8.80 -17.47
CA LEU A 281 8.30 -8.52 -16.10
C LEU A 281 7.55 -9.72 -15.54
N GLU A 282 6.57 -10.26 -16.26
CA GLU A 282 5.75 -11.41 -15.85
C GLU A 282 6.61 -12.64 -15.57
N GLN A 283 7.62 -12.90 -16.42
CA GLN A 283 8.61 -13.95 -16.18
C GLN A 283 9.40 -13.76 -14.85
N LEU A 284 9.82 -12.52 -14.59
CA LEU A 284 10.61 -12.20 -13.39
C LEU A 284 9.80 -12.35 -12.10
N ILE A 285 8.52 -11.97 -12.12
CA ILE A 285 7.66 -11.98 -10.93
C ILE A 285 6.91 -13.30 -10.74
N GLU A 286 7.03 -14.28 -11.65
CA GLU A 286 6.35 -15.58 -11.55
C GLU A 286 6.54 -16.27 -10.18
N PRO A 287 7.75 -16.29 -9.56
CA PRO A 287 7.91 -16.85 -8.22
C PRO A 287 7.09 -16.14 -7.14
N VAL A 288 6.87 -14.82 -7.29
CA VAL A 288 6.03 -14.03 -6.38
C VAL A 288 4.56 -14.37 -6.58
N LEU A 289 4.12 -14.50 -7.84
CA LEU A 289 2.74 -14.87 -8.19
C LEU A 289 2.36 -16.27 -7.66
N LYS A 290 3.28 -17.22 -7.65
CA LYS A 290 3.06 -18.56 -7.08
C LYS A 290 2.73 -18.52 -5.58
N ARG A 291 3.31 -17.58 -4.84
CA ARG A 291 3.05 -17.43 -3.40
C ARG A 291 1.60 -17.02 -3.09
N LEU A 292 0.90 -16.37 -4.02
CA LEU A 292 -0.50 -15.97 -3.84
C LEU A 292 -1.44 -17.16 -3.62
N GLU A 293 -1.08 -18.33 -4.14
CA GLU A 293 -1.91 -19.54 -4.03
C GLU A 293 -2.12 -20.03 -2.58
N GLY A 294 -1.08 -19.90 -1.77
CA GLY A 294 -1.10 -20.38 -0.38
C GLY A 294 -2.22 -19.74 0.45
N PRO A 295 -2.24 -18.42 0.60
CA PRO A 295 -3.29 -17.71 1.32
C PRO A 295 -4.71 -17.98 0.79
N ILE A 296 -4.90 -18.04 -0.54
CA ILE A 296 -6.22 -18.32 -1.14
C ILE A 296 -6.70 -19.71 -0.74
N LYS A 297 -5.86 -20.73 -0.94
CA LYS A 297 -6.20 -22.12 -0.57
C LYS A 297 -6.49 -22.25 0.92
N LYS A 298 -5.73 -21.53 1.75
CA LYS A 298 -5.94 -21.51 3.20
C LYS A 298 -7.27 -20.88 3.57
N ALA A 299 -7.61 -19.71 3.02
CA ALA A 299 -8.86 -19.02 3.31
C ALA A 299 -10.08 -19.88 2.92
N LEU A 300 -10.08 -20.47 1.72
CA LEU A 300 -11.15 -21.37 1.27
C LEU A 300 -11.28 -22.59 2.18
N LYS A 301 -10.16 -23.21 2.55
CA LYS A 301 -10.16 -24.38 3.46
C LYS A 301 -10.72 -24.00 4.83
N ASP A 302 -10.28 -22.88 5.39
CA ASP A 302 -10.72 -22.42 6.72
C ASP A 302 -12.21 -22.02 6.71
N ALA A 303 -12.74 -21.59 5.55
CA ALA A 303 -14.17 -21.36 5.32
C ALA A 303 -14.96 -22.66 5.09
N GLY A 304 -14.31 -23.80 4.89
CA GLY A 304 -14.96 -25.05 4.52
C GLY A 304 -15.54 -25.04 3.10
N MET A 305 -15.05 -24.20 2.22
CA MET A 305 -15.59 -23.94 0.88
C MET A 305 -14.66 -24.39 -0.23
N GLY A 306 -15.23 -24.82 -1.34
CA GLY A 306 -14.56 -25.01 -2.61
C GLY A 306 -14.59 -23.75 -3.48
N LYS A 307 -13.77 -23.71 -4.54
CA LYS A 307 -13.71 -22.58 -5.47
C LYS A 307 -15.06 -22.21 -6.10
N GLY A 308 -15.89 -23.20 -6.42
CA GLY A 308 -17.19 -23.01 -7.06
C GLY A 308 -18.28 -22.47 -6.14
N GLU A 309 -17.98 -22.26 -4.85
CA GLU A 309 -18.94 -21.76 -3.86
C GLU A 309 -18.75 -20.25 -3.59
N VAL A 310 -17.81 -19.62 -4.27
CA VAL A 310 -17.60 -18.17 -4.25
C VAL A 310 -18.35 -17.53 -5.41
N ASP A 311 -19.33 -16.69 -5.10
CA ASP A 311 -20.17 -16.02 -6.10
C ASP A 311 -19.46 -14.84 -6.76
N LYS A 312 -18.67 -14.08 -5.97
CA LYS A 312 -17.97 -12.87 -6.44
C LYS A 312 -16.57 -12.76 -5.87
N ILE A 313 -15.65 -12.24 -6.71
CA ILE A 313 -14.29 -11.91 -6.31
C ILE A 313 -14.10 -10.40 -6.45
N ILE A 314 -13.67 -9.76 -5.38
CA ILE A 314 -13.30 -8.35 -5.37
C ILE A 314 -11.77 -8.26 -5.29
N LEU A 315 -11.19 -7.52 -6.23
CA LEU A 315 -9.76 -7.27 -6.30
C LEU A 315 -9.44 -5.89 -5.74
N VAL A 316 -8.58 -5.84 -4.73
CA VAL A 316 -8.15 -4.61 -4.06
C VAL A 316 -6.62 -4.52 -4.08
N GLY A 317 -6.10 -3.29 -4.06
CA GLY A 317 -4.67 -3.01 -4.07
C GLY A 317 -4.10 -2.75 -5.47
N GLY A 318 -3.03 -1.94 -5.51
CA GLY A 318 -2.42 -1.50 -6.77
C GLY A 318 -1.97 -2.64 -7.70
N PRO A 319 -1.26 -3.67 -7.21
CA PRO A 319 -0.80 -4.79 -8.03
C PRO A 319 -1.91 -5.61 -8.69
N THR A 320 -3.14 -5.58 -8.18
CA THR A 320 -4.27 -6.27 -8.83
C THR A 320 -4.67 -5.66 -10.17
N ARG A 321 -4.12 -4.50 -10.54
CA ARG A 321 -4.28 -3.89 -11.86
C ARG A 321 -3.41 -4.55 -12.94
N MET A 322 -2.43 -5.35 -12.55
CA MET A 322 -1.58 -6.08 -13.48
C MET A 322 -2.38 -7.21 -14.15
N PRO A 323 -2.39 -7.31 -15.50
CA PRO A 323 -3.14 -8.35 -16.20
C PRO A 323 -2.82 -9.77 -15.71
N VAL A 324 -1.54 -10.09 -15.53
CA VAL A 324 -1.10 -11.41 -15.06
C VAL A 324 -1.61 -11.75 -13.64
N VAL A 325 -1.80 -10.75 -12.78
CA VAL A 325 -2.39 -10.94 -11.45
C VAL A 325 -3.88 -11.24 -11.57
N GLN A 326 -4.59 -10.52 -12.44
CA GLN A 326 -6.02 -10.77 -12.70
C GLN A 326 -6.25 -12.15 -13.29
N GLU A 327 -5.45 -12.52 -14.30
CA GLU A 327 -5.49 -13.86 -14.90
C GLU A 327 -5.24 -14.96 -13.86
N LYS A 328 -4.24 -14.74 -12.98
CA LYS A 328 -3.94 -15.68 -11.90
C LYS A 328 -5.13 -15.85 -10.96
N PHE A 329 -5.80 -14.77 -10.58
CA PHE A 329 -6.96 -14.83 -9.69
C PHE A 329 -8.19 -15.44 -10.34
N GLN A 330 -8.36 -15.30 -11.66
CA GLN A 330 -9.44 -15.98 -12.40
C GLN A 330 -9.32 -17.51 -12.42
N THR A 331 -8.15 -18.06 -12.15
CA THR A 331 -7.93 -19.50 -12.09
C THR A 331 -8.30 -20.12 -10.74
N PHE A 332 -8.62 -19.29 -9.77
CA PHE A 332 -9.05 -19.68 -8.43
C PHE A 332 -10.54 -19.52 -8.23
#